data_5713f0835230fe3a9b8cd2aca3ce5414
#
_entry.id   5713f0835230fe3a9b8cd2aca3ce5414
#
_cell.length_a   1.000
_cell.length_b   1.000
_cell.length_c   1.000
_cell.angle_alpha   90.00
_cell.angle_beta   90.00
_cell.angle_gamma   90.00
#
_symmetry.space_group_name_H-M   'P 1'
#
loop_
_entity.id
_entity.type
_entity.pdbx_description
1 polymer ?
#
loop_
_entity_poly.entity_id
_entity_poly.type
_entity_poly.pdbx_seq_one_letter_code
_entity_poly.pdbx_strand_id
1 'polypeptide(L)'
;MTGRAAVLGHPISHSKSPALHRAAYARLGVELDYSAIDVTEAGLPAFMARVRKDVQLGPSWHGLSVTMPLKSAMVGEVDEVRGVARELGVVNTVAFERPAAGTGAAPIRLVGYNTDVAGIVNALRHAGAASAPAAAVLGGGGTAAAAIAALKELDAPAADIFVRDITRAREARAAAAALGLPVRVRPLEGASAALARADVVISTLPPRAADPLAEELARLFAQGSGGPAGEVRPGVLLDVAYEPWPSRIAAAWLKAGGVVVPGLEMLIYQAVEQVRHFTGLHEAVPAEVIDVMCDAVGAPRRVF
;
A
#
# COMPACT_ATOMS: atom_id res chain seq x y z
N MET A 1 -1.69 5.49 31.44
CA MET A 1 -1.45 6.44 30.33
C MET A 1 -1.87 5.73 29.05
N THR A 2 -2.77 6.33 28.30
CA THR A 2 -3.22 5.81 27.00
C THR A 2 -2.02 5.73 26.05
N GLY A 3 -1.84 4.59 25.36
CA GLY A 3 -0.80 4.43 24.35
C GLY A 3 -1.05 5.31 23.15
N ARG A 4 -0.02 5.59 22.33
CA ARG A 4 -0.13 6.44 21.14
C ARG A 4 0.38 5.72 19.90
N ALA A 5 -0.31 5.93 18.79
CA ALA A 5 0.16 5.62 17.44
C ALA A 5 -0.22 6.76 16.48
N ALA A 6 0.42 6.85 15.35
CA ALA A 6 0.11 7.91 14.40
C ALA A 6 0.43 7.52 12.96
N VAL A 7 -0.19 8.20 12.00
CA VAL A 7 0.26 8.22 10.61
C VAL A 7 1.07 9.49 10.33
N LEU A 8 2.22 9.31 9.68
CA LEU A 8 3.13 10.38 9.28
C LEU A 8 3.14 10.54 7.75
N GLY A 9 3.10 11.76 7.27
CA GLY A 9 3.20 12.10 5.84
C GLY A 9 3.05 13.59 5.59
N HIS A 10 3.13 14.02 4.33
CA HIS A 10 2.94 15.42 3.96
C HIS A 10 2.39 15.55 2.52
N PRO A 11 1.24 16.24 2.32
CA PRO A 11 0.23 16.62 3.33
C PRO A 11 -0.54 15.40 3.87
N ILE A 12 -0.96 15.40 5.13
CA ILE A 12 -1.56 14.23 5.79
C ILE A 12 -3.04 14.41 6.14
N SER A 13 -3.61 15.60 5.97
CA SER A 13 -4.95 15.94 6.44
C SER A 13 -6.09 15.05 5.90
N HIS A 14 -5.91 14.44 4.72
CA HIS A 14 -6.92 13.60 4.07
C HIS A 14 -6.75 12.10 4.36
N SER A 15 -5.83 11.73 5.27
CA SER A 15 -5.59 10.33 5.59
C SER A 15 -6.81 9.68 6.25
N LYS A 16 -7.22 8.52 5.72
CA LYS A 16 -8.28 7.68 6.30
C LYS A 16 -7.76 6.76 7.43
N SER A 17 -6.44 6.66 7.62
CA SER A 17 -5.83 5.77 8.63
C SER A 17 -6.35 6.03 10.06
N PRO A 18 -6.56 7.29 10.53
CA PRO A 18 -7.10 7.50 11.87
C PRO A 18 -8.50 6.90 12.07
N ALA A 19 -9.37 6.96 11.07
CA ALA A 19 -10.70 6.35 11.16
C ALA A 19 -10.61 4.82 11.25
N LEU A 20 -9.79 4.19 10.40
CA LEU A 20 -9.56 2.75 10.39
C LEU A 20 -9.03 2.23 11.72
N HIS A 21 -7.94 2.83 12.22
CA HIS A 21 -7.28 2.38 13.43
C HIS A 21 -8.14 2.57 14.68
N ARG A 22 -8.83 3.71 14.81
CA ARG A 22 -9.75 3.96 15.94
C ARG A 22 -10.90 2.95 15.97
N ALA A 23 -11.49 2.62 14.81
CA ALA A 23 -12.52 1.59 14.72
C ALA A 23 -11.99 0.21 15.14
N ALA A 24 -10.80 -0.16 14.66
CA ALA A 24 -10.15 -1.41 15.02
C ALA A 24 -9.85 -1.50 16.51
N TYR A 25 -9.26 -0.46 17.11
CA TYR A 25 -8.92 -0.43 18.54
C TYR A 25 -10.17 -0.48 19.42
N ALA A 26 -11.22 0.26 19.06
CA ALA A 26 -12.49 0.21 19.78
C ALA A 26 -13.08 -1.20 19.76
N ARG A 27 -13.05 -1.90 18.62
CA ARG A 27 -13.56 -3.28 18.50
C ARG A 27 -12.72 -4.30 19.28
N LEU A 28 -11.40 -4.07 19.36
CA LEU A 28 -10.47 -4.92 20.10
C LEU A 28 -10.41 -4.61 21.60
N GLY A 29 -11.06 -3.53 22.07
CA GLY A 29 -10.95 -3.09 23.45
C GLY A 29 -9.56 -2.59 23.85
N VAL A 30 -8.79 -2.06 22.88
CA VAL A 30 -7.43 -1.56 23.10
C VAL A 30 -7.46 -0.04 23.29
N GLU A 31 -6.92 0.44 24.41
CA GLU A 31 -6.76 1.87 24.71
C GLU A 31 -5.52 2.46 24.02
N LEU A 32 -5.65 2.78 22.74
CA LEU A 32 -4.59 3.35 21.93
C LEU A 32 -5.12 4.54 21.12
N ASP A 33 -4.59 5.73 21.37
CA ASP A 33 -4.91 6.89 20.55
C ASP A 33 -4.17 6.84 19.23
N TYR A 34 -4.89 7.18 18.14
CA TYR A 34 -4.30 7.22 16.82
C TYR A 34 -4.58 8.56 16.13
N SER A 35 -3.53 9.26 15.76
CA SER A 35 -3.59 10.60 15.15
C SER A 35 -2.90 10.68 13.79
N ALA A 36 -3.14 11.76 13.06
CA ALA A 36 -2.39 12.12 11.86
C ALA A 36 -1.43 13.27 12.22
N ILE A 37 -0.16 13.13 11.86
CA ILE A 37 0.87 14.13 12.14
C ILE A 37 1.53 14.52 10.82
N ASP A 38 1.43 15.79 10.48
CA ASP A 38 2.06 16.33 9.27
C ASP A 38 3.56 16.48 9.50
N VAL A 39 4.34 15.73 8.73
CA VAL A 39 5.81 15.71 8.81
C VAL A 39 6.37 15.71 7.39
N THR A 40 7.18 16.72 7.09
CA THR A 40 7.93 16.77 5.84
C THR A 40 9.17 15.88 5.91
N GLU A 41 9.75 15.53 4.76
CA GLU A 41 10.97 14.73 4.71
C GLU A 41 12.12 15.43 5.48
N ALA A 42 12.29 16.73 5.33
CA ALA A 42 13.29 17.50 6.07
C ALA A 42 13.02 17.55 7.60
N GLY A 43 11.75 17.47 8.02
CA GLY A 43 11.36 17.45 9.43
C GLY A 43 11.45 16.09 10.10
N LEU A 44 11.60 15.01 9.32
CA LEU A 44 11.54 13.64 9.83
C LEU A 44 12.61 13.33 10.90
N PRO A 45 13.90 13.66 10.71
CA PRO A 45 14.93 13.36 11.73
C PRO A 45 14.62 14.02 13.07
N ALA A 46 14.19 15.29 13.06
CA ALA A 46 13.86 16.01 14.28
C ALA A 46 12.61 15.45 14.98
N PHE A 47 11.62 14.98 14.20
CA PHE A 47 10.44 14.29 14.73
C PHE A 47 10.84 12.97 15.40
N MET A 48 11.63 12.13 14.72
CA MET A 48 12.07 10.83 15.24
C MET A 48 12.96 10.96 16.49
N ALA A 49 13.80 12.01 16.56
CA ALA A 49 14.56 12.30 17.77
C ALA A 49 13.66 12.59 18.98
N ARG A 50 12.55 13.33 18.79
CA ARG A 50 11.54 13.55 19.84
C ARG A 50 10.85 12.25 20.24
N VAL A 51 10.44 11.43 19.26
CA VAL A 51 9.81 10.13 19.52
C VAL A 51 10.73 9.23 20.36
N ARG A 52 12.02 9.15 20.01
CA ARG A 52 13.02 8.38 20.79
C ARG A 52 13.16 8.90 22.23
N LYS A 53 13.14 10.21 22.43
CA LYS A 53 13.15 10.81 23.78
C LYS A 53 11.89 10.44 24.56
N ASP A 54 10.71 10.53 23.93
CA ASP A 54 9.44 10.14 24.57
C ASP A 54 9.47 8.67 25.02
N VAL A 55 9.99 7.78 24.18
CA VAL A 55 10.13 6.34 24.47
C VAL A 55 11.06 6.09 25.67
N GLN A 56 12.12 6.89 25.85
CA GLN A 56 13.02 6.81 27.00
C GLN A 56 12.36 7.27 28.31
N LEU A 57 11.42 8.20 28.23
CA LEU A 57 10.68 8.70 29.40
C LEU A 57 9.53 7.78 29.85
N GLY A 58 9.15 6.82 29.02
CA GLY A 58 8.14 5.82 29.32
C GLY A 58 7.43 5.30 28.07
N PRO A 59 6.80 4.12 28.16
CA PRO A 59 6.20 3.45 27.01
C PRO A 59 4.91 4.13 26.57
N SER A 60 5.00 5.18 25.75
CA SER A 60 3.82 5.88 25.20
C SER A 60 3.55 5.57 23.74
N TRP A 61 4.59 5.28 22.94
CA TRP A 61 4.45 4.96 21.51
C TRP A 61 4.34 3.45 21.28
N HIS A 62 3.40 3.07 20.40
CA HIS A 62 3.13 1.70 19.98
C HIS A 62 3.45 1.50 18.49
N GLY A 63 3.28 2.52 17.67
CA GLY A 63 3.58 2.40 16.26
C GLY A 63 3.44 3.71 15.48
N LEU A 64 4.09 3.72 14.30
CA LEU A 64 3.94 4.78 13.32
C LEU A 64 3.62 4.16 11.96
N SER A 65 2.50 4.57 11.37
CA SER A 65 2.25 4.36 9.95
C SER A 65 2.95 5.47 9.16
N VAL A 66 3.52 5.12 8.02
CA VAL A 66 4.33 6.06 7.24
C VAL A 66 3.83 6.09 5.80
N THR A 67 3.50 7.29 5.31
CA THR A 67 3.10 7.49 3.93
C THR A 67 4.00 8.48 3.21
N MET A 68 3.64 8.82 1.98
CA MET A 68 4.38 9.78 1.16
C MET A 68 4.60 11.13 1.88
N PRO A 69 5.80 11.73 1.78
CA PRO A 69 6.97 11.28 1.02
C PRO A 69 7.97 10.45 1.86
N LEU A 70 7.65 10.02 3.06
CA LEU A 70 8.57 9.62 4.12
C LEU A 70 9.05 8.16 4.06
N LYS A 71 8.42 7.29 3.26
CA LYS A 71 8.63 5.82 3.31
C LYS A 71 10.09 5.39 3.12
N SER A 72 10.82 6.01 2.20
CA SER A 72 12.23 5.69 1.95
C SER A 72 13.14 6.35 2.98
N ALA A 73 12.85 7.59 3.39
CA ALA A 73 13.63 8.29 4.42
C ALA A 73 13.54 7.61 5.79
N MET A 74 12.38 6.98 6.11
CA MET A 74 12.17 6.26 7.38
C MET A 74 13.14 5.08 7.59
N VAL A 75 13.69 4.51 6.52
CA VAL A 75 14.69 3.43 6.60
C VAL A 75 15.91 3.84 7.44
N GLY A 76 16.36 5.09 7.34
CA GLY A 76 17.47 5.65 8.13
C GLY A 76 17.11 6.04 9.56
N GLU A 77 15.83 6.03 9.91
CA GLU A 77 15.32 6.51 11.21
C GLU A 77 14.97 5.38 12.19
N VAL A 78 14.98 4.13 11.75
CA VAL A 78 14.66 2.96 12.58
C VAL A 78 15.92 2.20 13.00
N ASP A 79 15.81 1.38 14.06
CA ASP A 79 16.94 0.60 14.57
C ASP A 79 17.18 -0.66 13.73
N GLU A 80 16.11 -1.18 13.10
CA GLU A 80 16.16 -2.37 12.27
C GLU A 80 15.07 -2.30 11.20
N VAL A 81 15.35 -2.81 10.00
CA VAL A 81 14.37 -3.02 8.94
C VAL A 81 14.21 -4.52 8.69
N ARG A 82 12.99 -5.04 8.72
CA ARG A 82 12.71 -6.49 8.62
C ARG A 82 11.87 -6.87 7.42
N GLY A 83 11.98 -8.14 7.08
CA GLY A 83 11.20 -8.75 6.01
C GLY A 83 11.38 -8.02 4.68
N VAL A 84 10.34 -8.01 3.88
CA VAL A 84 10.33 -7.41 2.55
C VAL A 84 10.70 -5.91 2.56
N ALA A 85 10.47 -5.20 3.67
CA ALA A 85 10.86 -3.78 3.78
C ALA A 85 12.36 -3.57 3.57
N ARG A 86 13.20 -4.54 4.01
CA ARG A 86 14.65 -4.49 3.81
C ARG A 86 15.03 -4.59 2.33
N GLU A 87 14.38 -5.47 1.60
CA GLU A 87 14.62 -5.69 0.17
C GLU A 87 14.13 -4.49 -0.66
N LEU A 88 13.00 -3.91 -0.25
CA LEU A 88 12.43 -2.75 -0.94
C LEU A 88 13.15 -1.44 -0.63
N GLY A 89 13.83 -1.33 0.51
CA GLY A 89 14.31 -0.04 1.03
C GLY A 89 13.17 0.95 1.33
N VAL A 90 11.98 0.44 1.70
CA VAL A 90 10.75 1.23 1.89
C VAL A 90 10.01 0.74 3.13
N VAL A 91 9.82 1.63 4.10
CA VAL A 91 9.12 1.39 5.35
C VAL A 91 7.81 2.16 5.37
N ASN A 92 6.66 1.47 5.52
CA ASN A 92 5.37 2.10 5.74
C ASN A 92 4.84 1.91 7.16
N THR A 93 5.55 1.13 7.99
CA THR A 93 5.13 0.74 9.35
C THR A 93 6.34 0.68 10.25
N VAL A 94 6.31 1.36 11.40
CA VAL A 94 7.32 1.26 12.45
C VAL A 94 6.65 0.70 13.70
N ALA A 95 7.07 -0.48 14.13
CA ALA A 95 6.64 -1.09 15.40
C ALA A 95 7.62 -0.73 16.52
N PHE A 96 7.10 -0.50 17.72
CA PHE A 96 7.88 -0.24 18.92
C PHE A 96 7.95 -1.54 19.73
N GLU A 97 8.94 -2.35 19.40
CA GLU A 97 9.10 -3.68 19.99
C GLU A 97 9.77 -3.60 21.36
N ARG A 98 9.07 -4.14 22.34
CA ARG A 98 9.55 -4.23 23.71
C ARG A 98 10.30 -5.55 23.91
N PRO A 99 11.35 -5.56 24.74
CA PRO A 99 12.00 -6.80 25.10
C PRO A 99 11.01 -7.75 25.77
N ALA A 100 11.21 -9.05 25.57
CA ALA A 100 10.39 -10.07 26.25
C ALA A 100 10.48 -9.91 27.77
N ALA A 101 9.38 -10.19 28.47
CA ALA A 101 9.34 -10.14 29.92
C ALA A 101 10.44 -11.05 30.48
N GLY A 102 11.27 -10.52 31.41
CA GLY A 102 12.37 -11.26 32.03
C GLY A 102 13.76 -11.10 31.41
N THR A 103 13.91 -10.36 30.28
CA THR A 103 15.21 -10.13 29.62
C THR A 103 15.99 -8.91 30.14
N GLY A 104 15.59 -8.33 31.29
CA GLY A 104 16.21 -7.13 31.85
C GLY A 104 15.73 -5.82 31.18
N ALA A 105 16.36 -4.70 31.51
CA ALA A 105 16.01 -3.36 31.02
C ALA A 105 16.54 -3.07 29.60
N ALA A 106 16.29 -3.97 28.65
CA ALA A 106 16.67 -3.70 27.26
C ALA A 106 15.78 -2.58 26.66
N PRO A 107 16.33 -1.69 25.84
CA PRO A 107 15.59 -0.58 25.27
C PRO A 107 14.52 -1.05 24.27
N ILE A 108 13.46 -0.26 24.16
CA ILE A 108 12.47 -0.42 23.08
C ILE A 108 13.16 -0.21 21.74
N ARG A 109 12.95 -1.12 20.79
CA ARG A 109 13.50 -1.04 19.44
C ARG A 109 12.44 -0.56 18.45
N LEU A 110 12.83 0.35 17.60
CA LEU A 110 12.02 0.82 16.47
C LEU A 110 12.32 -0.07 15.27
N VAL A 111 11.35 -0.89 14.89
CA VAL A 111 11.52 -1.86 13.80
C VAL A 111 10.63 -1.50 12.62
N GLY A 112 11.25 -1.32 11.46
CA GLY A 112 10.57 -0.96 10.22
C GLY A 112 10.09 -2.17 9.44
N TYR A 113 8.83 -2.10 8.97
CA TYR A 113 8.14 -3.10 8.15
C TYR A 113 7.51 -2.46 6.92
N ASN A 114 7.08 -3.30 5.98
CA ASN A 114 6.25 -2.88 4.86
C ASN A 114 4.97 -3.73 4.80
N THR A 115 3.85 -3.16 5.17
CA THR A 115 2.53 -3.81 5.14
C THR A 115 1.76 -3.52 3.85
N ASP A 116 2.26 -2.63 2.97
CA ASP A 116 1.64 -2.35 1.68
C ASP A 116 1.60 -3.59 0.79
N VAL A 117 2.64 -4.44 0.87
CA VAL A 117 2.71 -5.68 0.07
C VAL A 117 1.54 -6.58 0.40
N ALA A 118 1.34 -6.91 1.69
CA ALA A 118 0.20 -7.69 2.14
C ALA A 118 -1.14 -7.01 1.77
N GLY A 119 -1.20 -5.68 1.87
CA GLY A 119 -2.35 -4.89 1.45
C GLY A 119 -2.74 -5.11 -0.02
N ILE A 120 -1.76 -5.05 -0.92
CA ILE A 120 -1.95 -5.26 -2.36
C ILE A 120 -2.31 -6.72 -2.66
N VAL A 121 -1.56 -7.67 -2.11
CA VAL A 121 -1.78 -9.12 -2.34
C VAL A 121 -3.19 -9.52 -1.92
N ASN A 122 -3.59 -9.15 -0.71
CA ASN A 122 -4.90 -9.53 -0.19
C ASN A 122 -6.05 -8.85 -0.97
N ALA A 123 -5.89 -7.59 -1.35
CA ALA A 123 -6.87 -6.88 -2.16
C ALA A 123 -7.04 -7.52 -3.56
N LEU A 124 -5.95 -7.89 -4.21
CA LEU A 124 -5.98 -8.55 -5.51
C LEU A 124 -6.54 -9.98 -5.43
N ARG A 125 -6.15 -10.77 -4.41
CA ARG A 125 -6.70 -12.12 -4.18
C ARG A 125 -8.20 -12.09 -3.91
N HIS A 126 -8.66 -11.15 -3.10
CA HIS A 126 -10.08 -10.95 -2.83
C HIS A 126 -10.88 -10.60 -4.10
N ALA A 127 -10.27 -9.87 -5.02
CA ALA A 127 -10.85 -9.54 -6.32
C ALA A 127 -10.76 -10.67 -7.36
N GLY A 128 -10.23 -11.84 -7.00
CA GLY A 128 -10.12 -13.00 -7.88
C GLY A 128 -8.94 -12.94 -8.86
N ALA A 129 -7.89 -12.15 -8.57
CA ALA A 129 -6.69 -12.17 -9.40
C ALA A 129 -6.06 -13.56 -9.41
N ALA A 130 -5.76 -14.07 -10.60
CA ALA A 130 -5.14 -15.38 -10.78
C ALA A 130 -3.65 -15.35 -10.36
N SER A 131 -3.09 -16.54 -10.08
CA SER A 131 -1.66 -16.74 -9.94
C SER A 131 -0.95 -16.59 -11.28
N ALA A 132 0.32 -16.16 -11.22
CA ALA A 132 1.19 -15.95 -12.39
C ALA A 132 0.63 -14.97 -13.44
N PRO A 133 0.07 -13.80 -13.05
CA PRO A 133 -0.58 -12.88 -13.95
C PRO A 133 0.41 -12.21 -14.91
N ALA A 134 -0.03 -11.92 -16.12
CA ALA A 134 0.58 -10.89 -16.95
C ALA A 134 0.30 -9.53 -16.31
N ALA A 135 1.33 -8.81 -15.87
CA ALA A 135 1.16 -7.69 -14.96
C ALA A 135 1.74 -6.37 -15.47
N ALA A 136 1.06 -5.29 -15.15
CA ALA A 136 1.52 -3.93 -15.41
C ALA A 136 1.39 -3.05 -14.15
N VAL A 137 2.37 -2.17 -13.94
CA VAL A 137 2.39 -1.20 -12.84
C VAL A 137 2.49 0.21 -13.41
N LEU A 138 1.61 1.09 -12.98
CA LEU A 138 1.67 2.52 -13.26
C LEU A 138 2.29 3.25 -12.08
N GLY A 139 3.45 3.87 -12.28
CA GLY A 139 4.22 4.55 -11.24
C GLY A 139 5.55 3.87 -10.92
N GLY A 140 6.44 4.57 -10.19
CA GLY A 140 7.81 4.10 -9.95
C GLY A 140 8.37 4.34 -8.55
N GLY A 141 7.55 4.87 -7.63
CA GLY A 141 7.94 5.19 -6.24
C GLY A 141 7.70 4.04 -5.25
N GLY A 142 7.72 4.36 -3.94
CA GLY A 142 7.65 3.37 -2.87
C GLY A 142 6.43 2.43 -2.91
N THR A 143 5.26 2.92 -3.31
CA THR A 143 4.09 2.05 -3.50
C THR A 143 4.24 1.15 -4.73
N ALA A 144 4.91 1.62 -5.80
CA ALA A 144 5.25 0.77 -6.94
C ALA A 144 6.27 -0.33 -6.56
N ALA A 145 7.21 -0.03 -5.66
CA ALA A 145 8.11 -1.04 -5.11
C ALA A 145 7.32 -2.14 -4.35
N ALA A 146 6.33 -1.75 -3.54
CA ALA A 146 5.43 -2.71 -2.89
C ALA A 146 4.58 -3.50 -3.90
N ALA A 147 4.12 -2.87 -4.99
CA ALA A 147 3.41 -3.55 -6.07
C ALA A 147 4.27 -4.63 -6.74
N ILE A 148 5.55 -4.35 -6.98
CA ILE A 148 6.50 -5.33 -7.51
C ILE A 148 6.65 -6.53 -6.58
N ALA A 149 6.77 -6.30 -5.27
CA ALA A 149 6.82 -7.39 -4.28
C ALA A 149 5.52 -8.21 -4.26
N ALA A 150 4.37 -7.53 -4.31
CA ALA A 150 3.07 -8.20 -4.37
C ALA A 150 2.91 -9.06 -5.63
N LEU A 151 3.37 -8.58 -6.79
CA LEU A 151 3.38 -9.35 -8.02
C LEU A 151 4.31 -10.57 -7.92
N LYS A 152 5.44 -10.45 -7.23
CA LYS A 152 6.33 -11.59 -6.95
C LYS A 152 5.63 -12.63 -6.07
N GLU A 153 4.87 -12.22 -5.05
CA GLU A 153 4.08 -13.13 -4.20
C GLU A 153 2.87 -13.76 -4.93
N LEU A 154 2.45 -13.18 -6.05
CA LEU A 154 1.44 -13.73 -6.94
C LEU A 154 2.05 -14.58 -8.07
N ASP A 155 3.34 -14.89 -7.99
CA ASP A 155 4.09 -15.67 -8.97
C ASP A 155 4.12 -15.06 -10.38
N ALA A 156 3.94 -13.74 -10.52
CA ALA A 156 4.04 -13.08 -11.82
C ALA A 156 5.42 -13.37 -12.47
N PRO A 157 5.46 -13.81 -13.73
CA PRO A 157 6.74 -14.13 -14.40
C PRO A 157 7.56 -12.89 -14.74
N ALA A 158 6.89 -11.76 -14.96
CA ALA A 158 7.47 -10.46 -15.27
C ALA A 158 6.43 -9.34 -15.07
N ALA A 159 6.88 -8.07 -15.08
CA ALA A 159 5.97 -6.94 -15.08
C ALA A 159 6.46 -5.82 -16.02
N ASP A 160 5.52 -5.12 -16.64
CA ASP A 160 5.77 -3.85 -17.32
C ASP A 160 5.51 -2.68 -16.35
N ILE A 161 6.49 -1.77 -16.22
CA ILE A 161 6.38 -0.60 -15.37
C ILE A 161 6.28 0.64 -16.26
N PHE A 162 5.20 1.39 -16.11
CA PHE A 162 4.96 2.61 -16.89
C PHE A 162 5.10 3.85 -16.02
N VAL A 163 5.97 4.78 -16.42
CA VAL A 163 6.28 6.01 -15.69
C VAL A 163 6.33 7.21 -16.64
N ARG A 164 6.02 8.40 -16.13
CA ARG A 164 6.15 9.65 -16.91
C ARG A 164 7.60 9.98 -17.23
N ASP A 165 8.49 9.61 -16.32
CA ASP A 165 9.92 9.83 -16.44
C ASP A 165 10.64 8.55 -16.00
N ILE A 166 11.37 7.93 -16.93
CA ILE A 166 12.07 6.65 -16.70
C ILE A 166 13.10 6.75 -15.56
N THR A 167 13.65 7.92 -15.31
CA THR A 167 14.60 8.15 -14.20
C THR A 167 13.94 8.04 -12.83
N ARG A 168 12.64 8.26 -12.74
CA ARG A 168 11.84 8.17 -11.50
C ARG A 168 11.42 6.76 -11.11
N ALA A 169 11.76 5.73 -11.91
CA ALA A 169 11.47 4.33 -11.59
C ALA A 169 12.56 3.67 -10.72
N ARG A 170 13.38 4.45 -10.01
CA ARG A 170 14.53 3.94 -9.25
C ARG A 170 14.10 2.94 -8.16
N GLU A 171 13.09 3.26 -7.37
CA GLU A 171 12.61 2.41 -6.27
C GLU A 171 12.01 1.11 -6.80
N ALA A 172 11.13 1.19 -7.82
CA ALA A 172 10.55 0.01 -8.45
C ALA A 172 11.61 -0.89 -9.11
N ARG A 173 12.62 -0.31 -9.77
CA ARG A 173 13.74 -1.08 -10.36
C ARG A 173 14.59 -1.76 -9.29
N ALA A 174 14.90 -1.06 -8.20
CA ALA A 174 15.68 -1.62 -7.09
C ALA A 174 14.93 -2.78 -6.44
N ALA A 175 13.62 -2.63 -6.19
CA ALA A 175 12.78 -3.69 -5.67
C ALA A 175 12.74 -4.91 -6.62
N ALA A 176 12.55 -4.68 -7.92
CA ALA A 176 12.54 -5.75 -8.92
C ALA A 176 13.87 -6.52 -8.94
N ALA A 177 14.99 -5.82 -8.90
CA ALA A 177 16.33 -6.44 -8.87
C ALA A 177 16.54 -7.24 -7.57
N ALA A 178 16.18 -6.69 -6.41
CA ALA A 178 16.33 -7.36 -5.12
C ALA A 178 15.49 -8.64 -5.02
N LEU A 179 14.28 -8.63 -5.60
CA LEU A 179 13.33 -9.75 -5.56
C LEU A 179 13.47 -10.72 -6.74
N GLY A 180 14.34 -10.44 -7.70
CA GLY A 180 14.52 -11.26 -8.89
C GLY A 180 13.27 -11.32 -9.77
N LEU A 181 12.46 -10.24 -9.85
CA LEU A 181 11.35 -10.14 -10.77
C LEU A 181 11.78 -9.41 -12.04
N PRO A 182 11.74 -10.04 -13.24
CA PRO A 182 12.02 -9.36 -14.49
C PRO A 182 11.07 -8.22 -14.76
N VAL A 183 11.59 -7.02 -15.04
CA VAL A 183 10.75 -5.85 -15.34
C VAL A 183 11.23 -5.10 -16.58
N ARG A 184 10.29 -4.49 -17.30
CA ARG A 184 10.55 -3.55 -18.39
C ARG A 184 9.97 -2.20 -18.03
N VAL A 185 10.84 -1.20 -17.91
CA VAL A 185 10.41 0.17 -17.62
C VAL A 185 10.22 0.93 -18.93
N ARG A 186 9.05 1.53 -19.10
CA ARG A 186 8.60 2.21 -20.32
C ARG A 186 7.98 3.58 -20.00
N PRO A 187 7.93 4.49 -20.98
CA PRO A 187 7.14 5.71 -20.86
C PRO A 187 5.66 5.41 -20.65
N LEU A 188 4.97 6.28 -19.92
CA LEU A 188 3.52 6.17 -19.67
C LEU A 188 2.71 6.35 -20.95
N GLU A 189 3.22 7.15 -21.88
CA GLU A 189 2.65 7.27 -23.22
C GLU A 189 2.67 5.91 -23.94
N GLY A 190 1.52 5.53 -24.51
CA GLY A 190 1.36 4.24 -25.19
C GLY A 190 1.19 3.04 -24.24
N ALA A 191 1.02 3.25 -22.93
CA ALA A 191 0.76 2.18 -21.98
C ALA A 191 -0.55 1.44 -22.24
N SER A 192 -1.57 2.12 -22.74
CA SER A 192 -2.94 1.62 -22.85
C SER A 192 -3.08 0.28 -23.55
N ALA A 193 -2.29 0.03 -24.60
CA ALA A 193 -2.34 -1.25 -25.33
C ALA A 193 -1.79 -2.43 -24.49
N ALA A 194 -0.81 -2.20 -23.62
CA ALA A 194 -0.29 -3.20 -22.69
C ALA A 194 -1.26 -3.41 -21.51
N LEU A 195 -1.81 -2.33 -20.98
CA LEU A 195 -2.79 -2.38 -19.89
C LEU A 195 -4.04 -3.16 -20.29
N ALA A 196 -4.53 -2.94 -21.51
CA ALA A 196 -5.73 -3.63 -22.02
C ALA A 196 -5.57 -5.16 -22.14
N ARG A 197 -4.34 -5.66 -22.13
CA ARG A 197 -4.00 -7.09 -22.22
C ARG A 197 -3.46 -7.70 -20.95
N ALA A 198 -3.25 -6.89 -19.91
CA ALA A 198 -2.73 -7.37 -18.63
C ALA A 198 -3.84 -8.04 -17.82
N ASP A 199 -3.51 -9.15 -17.16
CA ASP A 199 -4.41 -9.81 -16.20
C ASP A 199 -4.55 -8.98 -14.93
N VAL A 200 -3.46 -8.30 -14.52
CA VAL A 200 -3.42 -7.43 -13.34
C VAL A 200 -2.74 -6.10 -13.69
N VAL A 201 -3.42 -5.02 -13.40
CA VAL A 201 -2.88 -3.66 -13.47
C VAL A 201 -2.90 -3.03 -12.07
N ILE A 202 -1.76 -2.50 -11.62
CA ILE A 202 -1.66 -1.79 -10.36
C ILE A 202 -1.29 -0.33 -10.64
N SER A 203 -2.24 0.58 -10.46
CA SER A 203 -1.99 2.02 -10.58
C SER A 203 -1.57 2.58 -9.23
N THR A 204 -0.33 3.04 -9.13
CA THR A 204 0.22 3.72 -7.95
C THR A 204 0.40 5.22 -8.19
N LEU A 205 -0.27 5.74 -9.20
CA LEU A 205 -0.21 7.15 -9.57
C LEU A 205 -1.02 8.02 -8.59
N PRO A 206 -0.64 9.28 -8.41
CA PRO A 206 -1.48 10.22 -7.68
C PRO A 206 -2.81 10.45 -8.41
N PRO A 207 -3.84 10.95 -7.71
CA PRO A 207 -5.14 11.21 -8.30
C PRO A 207 -5.07 11.96 -9.63
N ARG A 208 -5.88 11.54 -10.59
CA ARG A 208 -5.99 12.09 -11.95
C ARG A 208 -4.78 11.89 -12.87
N ALA A 209 -3.65 11.39 -12.39
CA ALA A 209 -2.46 11.24 -13.23
C ALA A 209 -2.60 10.14 -14.31
N ALA A 210 -3.55 9.21 -14.14
CA ALA A 210 -3.92 8.20 -15.13
C ALA A 210 -5.07 8.64 -16.08
N ASP A 211 -5.65 9.82 -15.88
CA ASP A 211 -6.80 10.31 -16.67
C ASP A 211 -6.53 10.31 -18.20
N PRO A 212 -5.34 10.68 -18.70
CA PRO A 212 -5.06 10.62 -20.14
C PRO A 212 -5.17 9.21 -20.75
N LEU A 213 -4.94 8.15 -19.96
CA LEU A 213 -5.03 6.77 -20.43
C LEU A 213 -6.48 6.28 -20.54
N ALA A 214 -7.41 6.87 -19.77
CA ALA A 214 -8.78 6.39 -19.67
C ALA A 214 -9.53 6.44 -21.00
N GLU A 215 -9.34 7.50 -21.80
CA GLU A 215 -10.01 7.65 -23.09
C GLU A 215 -9.48 6.67 -24.15
N GLU A 216 -8.17 6.43 -24.13
CA GLU A 216 -7.55 5.48 -25.04
C GLU A 216 -7.93 4.04 -24.68
N LEU A 217 -7.94 3.69 -23.40
CA LEU A 217 -8.41 2.40 -22.91
C LEU A 217 -9.87 2.15 -23.27
N ALA A 218 -10.76 3.14 -23.09
CA ALA A 218 -12.16 3.02 -23.47
C ALA A 218 -12.33 2.72 -24.97
N ARG A 219 -11.50 3.35 -25.83
CA ARG A 219 -11.49 3.06 -27.28
C ARG A 219 -11.00 1.66 -27.59
N LEU A 220 -9.90 1.23 -26.96
CA LEU A 220 -9.33 -0.11 -27.15
C LEU A 220 -10.30 -1.21 -26.73
N PHE A 221 -10.95 -1.06 -25.58
CA PHE A 221 -11.95 -2.01 -25.11
C PHE A 221 -13.17 -2.08 -26.04
N ALA A 222 -13.66 -0.93 -26.53
CA ALA A 222 -14.76 -0.90 -27.49
C ALA A 222 -14.42 -1.59 -28.83
N GLN A 223 -13.18 -1.47 -29.31
CA GLN A 223 -12.71 -2.11 -30.54
C GLN A 223 -12.48 -3.62 -30.36
N GLY A 224 -12.07 -4.07 -29.17
CA GLY A 224 -11.82 -5.48 -28.87
C GLY A 224 -13.11 -6.32 -28.69
N SER A 225 -14.25 -5.69 -28.48
CA SER A 225 -15.54 -6.36 -28.21
C SER A 225 -16.22 -6.94 -29.48
N GLY A 226 -15.65 -6.79 -30.68
CA GLY A 226 -16.31 -7.15 -31.95
C GLY A 226 -15.51 -7.98 -32.94
N GLY A 227 -14.34 -8.52 -32.60
CA GLY A 227 -13.48 -9.22 -33.55
C GLY A 227 -13.32 -10.72 -33.28
N PRO A 228 -13.06 -11.54 -34.34
CA PRO A 228 -12.85 -12.99 -34.23
C PRO A 228 -11.55 -13.39 -33.50
N ALA A 229 -10.73 -12.44 -33.07
CA ALA A 229 -9.44 -12.69 -32.42
C ALA A 229 -9.49 -12.70 -30.87
N GLY A 230 -10.67 -12.92 -30.27
CA GLY A 230 -10.86 -13.00 -28.84
C GLY A 230 -11.27 -11.62 -28.24
N GLU A 231 -12.30 -11.63 -27.42
CA GLU A 231 -12.71 -10.45 -26.64
C GLU A 231 -11.55 -10.00 -25.75
N VAL A 232 -11.08 -8.77 -25.92
CA VAL A 232 -10.20 -8.13 -24.96
C VAL A 232 -11.03 -7.83 -23.71
N ARG A 233 -10.98 -8.72 -22.73
CA ARG A 233 -11.60 -8.50 -21.42
C ARG A 233 -10.58 -7.88 -20.51
N PRO A 234 -10.84 -6.70 -19.94
CA PRO A 234 -9.93 -6.13 -18.96
C PRO A 234 -9.84 -7.05 -17.73
N GLY A 235 -8.63 -7.28 -17.26
CA GLY A 235 -8.38 -8.05 -16.04
C GLY A 235 -8.77 -7.29 -14.77
N VAL A 236 -7.96 -7.43 -13.71
CA VAL A 236 -8.14 -6.73 -12.43
C VAL A 236 -7.32 -5.44 -12.43
N LEU A 237 -7.95 -4.31 -12.17
CA LEU A 237 -7.29 -3.03 -11.92
C LEU A 237 -7.34 -2.71 -10.42
N LEU A 238 -6.20 -2.65 -9.75
CA LEU A 238 -6.07 -1.98 -8.45
C LEU A 238 -5.63 -0.53 -8.70
N ASP A 239 -6.47 0.44 -8.35
CA ASP A 239 -6.10 1.86 -8.37
C ASP A 239 -5.95 2.35 -6.93
N VAL A 240 -4.72 2.63 -6.51
CA VAL A 240 -4.42 3.04 -5.13
C VAL A 240 -4.99 4.42 -4.77
N ALA A 241 -5.34 5.23 -5.77
CA ALA A 241 -6.10 6.46 -5.55
C ALA A 241 -7.54 6.11 -5.12
N TYR A 242 -8.03 6.77 -4.08
CA TYR A 242 -9.38 6.56 -3.57
C TYR A 242 -10.20 7.86 -3.50
N GLU A 243 -9.63 8.99 -3.92
CA GLU A 243 -10.32 10.29 -3.97
C GLU A 243 -9.76 11.17 -5.10
N PRO A 244 -10.59 11.65 -6.03
CA PRO A 244 -12.01 11.30 -6.22
C PRO A 244 -12.20 9.85 -6.69
N TRP A 245 -13.36 9.26 -6.33
CA TRP A 245 -13.68 7.88 -6.72
C TRP A 245 -15.06 7.80 -7.40
N PRO A 246 -15.24 6.96 -8.47
CA PRO A 246 -14.17 6.26 -9.19
C PRO A 246 -13.26 7.22 -9.96
N SER A 247 -11.99 6.84 -10.15
CA SER A 247 -11.09 7.53 -11.05
C SER A 247 -11.52 7.33 -12.51
N ARG A 248 -11.05 8.17 -13.45
CA ARG A 248 -11.42 8.01 -14.88
C ARG A 248 -10.96 6.66 -15.44
N ILE A 249 -9.78 6.18 -15.05
CA ILE A 249 -9.29 4.87 -15.50
C ILE A 249 -10.15 3.74 -14.91
N ALA A 250 -10.53 3.82 -13.63
CA ALA A 250 -11.42 2.86 -12.98
C ALA A 250 -12.80 2.84 -13.65
N ALA A 251 -13.36 4.00 -13.98
CA ALA A 251 -14.65 4.10 -14.67
C ALA A 251 -14.60 3.48 -16.08
N ALA A 252 -13.51 3.71 -16.84
CA ALA A 252 -13.32 3.09 -18.15
C ALA A 252 -13.20 1.56 -18.05
N TRP A 253 -12.49 1.06 -17.01
CA TRP A 253 -12.32 -0.35 -16.74
C TRP A 253 -13.63 -1.05 -16.41
N LEU A 254 -14.42 -0.48 -15.48
CA LEU A 254 -15.76 -0.98 -15.11
C LEU A 254 -16.72 -1.01 -16.31
N LYS A 255 -16.74 0.05 -17.11
CA LYS A 255 -17.57 0.12 -18.30
C LYS A 255 -17.25 -0.99 -19.33
N ALA A 256 -16.01 -1.44 -19.35
CA ALA A 256 -15.57 -2.54 -20.21
C ALA A 256 -15.79 -3.94 -19.58
N GLY A 257 -16.42 -4.03 -18.41
CA GLY A 257 -16.70 -5.29 -17.71
C GLY A 257 -15.52 -5.87 -16.93
N GLY A 258 -14.46 -5.08 -16.69
CA GLY A 258 -13.35 -5.49 -15.88
C GLY A 258 -13.60 -5.34 -14.38
N VAL A 259 -12.75 -5.97 -13.57
CA VAL A 259 -12.81 -5.88 -12.11
C VAL A 259 -11.95 -4.70 -11.65
N VAL A 260 -12.49 -3.88 -10.76
CA VAL A 260 -11.76 -2.74 -10.18
C VAL A 260 -11.68 -2.88 -8.67
N VAL A 261 -10.48 -2.77 -8.15
CA VAL A 261 -10.18 -2.77 -6.72
C VAL A 261 -9.87 -1.33 -6.30
N PRO A 262 -10.70 -0.71 -5.45
CA PRO A 262 -10.43 0.62 -4.93
C PRO A 262 -9.19 0.63 -4.02
N GLY A 263 -8.44 1.72 -3.99
CA GLY A 263 -7.31 1.90 -3.08
C GLY A 263 -7.66 1.78 -1.59
N LEU A 264 -8.94 1.99 -1.23
CA LEU A 264 -9.43 1.72 0.14
C LEU A 264 -9.30 0.25 0.54
N GLU A 265 -9.42 -0.69 -0.40
CA GLU A 265 -9.22 -2.12 -0.13
C GLU A 265 -7.78 -2.39 0.34
N MET A 266 -6.81 -1.93 -0.44
CA MET A 266 -5.40 -2.01 -0.06
C MET A 266 -5.15 -1.31 1.28
N LEU A 267 -5.73 -0.14 1.49
CA LEU A 267 -5.56 0.65 2.71
C LEU A 267 -6.09 -0.09 3.95
N ILE A 268 -7.21 -0.79 3.83
CA ILE A 268 -7.78 -1.58 4.92
C ILE A 268 -6.86 -2.78 5.23
N TYR A 269 -6.49 -3.58 4.25
CA TYR A 269 -5.67 -4.78 4.48
C TYR A 269 -4.28 -4.44 5.06
N GLN A 270 -3.61 -3.38 4.57
CA GLN A 270 -2.35 -2.95 5.15
C GLN A 270 -2.51 -2.43 6.59
N ALA A 271 -3.65 -1.76 6.90
CA ALA A 271 -3.92 -1.29 8.25
C ALA A 271 -4.22 -2.45 9.22
N VAL A 272 -4.81 -3.55 8.77
CA VAL A 272 -4.95 -4.79 9.57
C VAL A 272 -3.59 -5.29 10.04
N GLU A 273 -2.60 -5.34 9.16
CA GLU A 273 -1.24 -5.74 9.55
C GLU A 273 -0.59 -4.71 10.50
N GLN A 274 -0.84 -3.41 10.31
CA GLN A 274 -0.38 -2.38 11.22
C GLN A 274 -1.02 -2.52 12.62
N VAL A 275 -2.31 -2.82 12.69
CA VAL A 275 -2.99 -3.10 13.97
C VAL A 275 -2.30 -4.24 14.71
N ARG A 276 -1.95 -5.34 14.02
CA ARG A 276 -1.20 -6.47 14.63
C ARG A 276 0.13 -5.99 15.23
N HIS A 277 0.92 -5.24 14.46
CA HIS A 277 2.21 -4.72 14.93
C HIS A 277 2.06 -3.77 16.13
N PHE A 278 1.05 -2.90 16.12
CA PHE A 278 0.90 -1.85 17.14
C PHE A 278 0.27 -2.37 18.43
N THR A 279 -0.53 -3.44 18.34
CA THR A 279 -1.17 -4.08 19.51
C THR A 279 -0.41 -5.28 20.05
N GLY A 280 0.57 -5.79 19.29
CA GLY A 280 1.31 -7.01 19.64
C GLY A 280 0.47 -8.28 19.47
N LEU A 281 -0.61 -8.25 18.68
CA LEU A 281 -1.40 -9.43 18.38
C LEU A 281 -0.60 -10.40 17.53
N HIS A 282 -0.41 -11.63 18.02
CA HIS A 282 0.27 -12.71 17.29
C HIS A 282 -0.68 -13.51 16.39
N GLU A 283 -1.96 -13.50 16.70
CA GLU A 283 -3.01 -14.17 15.94
C GLU A 283 -3.54 -13.30 14.80
N ALA A 284 -4.30 -13.90 13.90
CA ALA A 284 -5.01 -13.16 12.87
C ALA A 284 -6.02 -12.18 13.49
N VAL A 285 -6.13 -11.01 12.92
CA VAL A 285 -7.15 -10.04 13.35
C VAL A 285 -8.53 -10.61 13.03
N PRO A 286 -9.48 -10.62 13.99
CA PRO A 286 -10.84 -11.12 13.76
C PRO A 286 -11.54 -10.43 12.58
N ALA A 287 -12.35 -11.16 11.82
CA ALA A 287 -13.04 -10.64 10.64
C ALA A 287 -13.91 -9.41 10.96
N GLU A 288 -14.51 -9.38 12.14
CA GLU A 288 -15.34 -8.26 12.60
C GLU A 288 -14.54 -6.94 12.78
N VAL A 289 -13.22 -7.04 12.97
CA VAL A 289 -12.36 -5.84 12.98
C VAL A 289 -12.26 -5.24 11.58
N ILE A 290 -12.17 -6.10 10.57
CA ILE A 290 -12.16 -5.65 9.16
C ILE A 290 -13.49 -5.00 8.81
N ASP A 291 -14.61 -5.58 9.27
CA ASP A 291 -15.95 -5.02 9.03
C ASP A 291 -16.11 -3.62 9.62
N VAL A 292 -15.71 -3.40 10.88
CA VAL A 292 -15.79 -2.05 11.47
C VAL A 292 -14.82 -1.08 10.82
N MET A 293 -13.69 -1.54 10.30
CA MET A 293 -12.79 -0.71 9.51
C MET A 293 -13.43 -0.30 8.16
N CYS A 294 -14.11 -1.25 7.49
CA CYS A 294 -14.87 -0.95 6.26
C CYS A 294 -15.94 0.12 6.53
N ASP A 295 -16.77 -0.06 7.58
CA ASP A 295 -17.81 0.88 7.97
C ASP A 295 -17.23 2.28 8.23
N ALA A 296 -16.09 2.37 8.93
CA ALA A 296 -15.45 3.63 9.29
C ALA A 296 -15.00 4.49 8.09
N VAL A 297 -14.81 3.89 6.92
CA VAL A 297 -14.38 4.59 5.70
C VAL A 297 -15.41 4.52 4.58
N GLY A 298 -16.58 3.93 4.81
CA GLY A 298 -17.64 3.78 3.82
C GLY A 298 -17.31 2.76 2.73
N ALA A 299 -16.45 1.79 3.01
CA ALA A 299 -16.17 0.66 2.12
C ALA A 299 -17.19 -0.48 2.32
N PRO A 300 -17.51 -1.28 1.30
CA PRO A 300 -18.34 -2.46 1.45
C PRO A 300 -17.73 -3.44 2.47
N ARG A 301 -18.58 -4.04 3.33
CA ARG A 301 -18.15 -5.16 4.17
C ARG A 301 -17.81 -6.36 3.29
N ARG A 302 -16.89 -7.19 3.76
CA ARG A 302 -16.47 -8.38 3.04
C ARG A 302 -17.35 -9.55 3.39
N VAL A 303 -17.74 -10.29 2.35
CA VAL A 303 -18.38 -11.60 2.52
C VAL A 303 -17.23 -12.61 2.46
N PHE A 304 -16.93 -13.22 3.60
CA PHE A 304 -15.93 -14.30 3.71
C PHE A 304 -16.61 -15.65 3.48
#